data_9efda3faaba93303f0509627709f7fe1
#
_entry.id   9efda3faaba93303f0509627709f7fe1
#
_cell.length_a   1.000
_cell.length_b   1.000
_cell.length_c   1.000
_cell.angle_alpha   90.00
_cell.angle_beta   90.00
_cell.angle_gamma   90.00
#
_symmetry.space_group_name_H-M   'P 1'
#
loop_
_entity.id
_entity.type
_entity.pdbx_description
1 polymer ?
#
loop_
_entity_poly.entity_id
_entity_poly.type
_entity_poly.pdbx_seq_one_letter_code
_entity_poly.pdbx_strand_id
1 'polypeptide(L)'
;MLQAIQALKRQVEEKDRAIVELTEELEKRKFDIATLKSHVDRLNTNVAQLTEEKAEQEKALEAQSDMLNEAYVIIGSKKELKKAGLLSGGSLFKKSKLDMSKVDASAFRKIDIRKVKSFSIPAKSYEILSQMPSGSYKVSSNGDGTSTLTITDATRFWSVTNYLVIKY
;
A
#
# COMPACT_ATOMS: atom_id res chain seq x y z
N MET A 1 -9.22 5.29 89.45
CA MET A 1 -8.13 4.47 88.90
C MET A 1 -8.71 3.28 88.07
N LEU A 2 -9.61 2.46 88.59
CA LEU A 2 -10.18 1.29 87.89
C LEU A 2 -10.90 1.62 86.60
N GLN A 3 -11.69 2.69 86.55
CA GLN A 3 -12.42 3.13 85.31
C GLN A 3 -11.49 3.55 84.13
N ALA A 4 -10.35 4.18 84.46
CA ALA A 4 -9.36 4.58 83.46
C ALA A 4 -8.67 3.35 82.82
N ILE A 5 -8.40 2.31 83.68
CA ILE A 5 -7.82 1.05 83.21
C ILE A 5 -8.81 0.28 82.30
N GLN A 6 -10.10 0.27 82.66
CA GLN A 6 -11.12 -0.35 81.81
C GLN A 6 -11.33 0.40 80.49
N ALA A 7 -11.29 1.73 80.45
CA ALA A 7 -11.36 2.53 79.28
C ALA A 7 -10.17 2.29 78.32
N LEU A 8 -8.97 2.23 78.88
CA LEU A 8 -7.75 1.90 78.11
C LEU A 8 -7.81 0.48 77.50
N LYS A 9 -8.30 -0.49 78.29
CA LYS A 9 -8.46 -1.87 77.78
C LYS A 9 -9.40 -1.95 76.60
N ARG A 10 -10.54 -1.26 76.64
CA ARG A 10 -11.48 -1.17 75.52
C ARG A 10 -10.83 -0.52 74.29
N GLN A 11 -10.10 0.57 74.47
CA GLN A 11 -9.40 1.23 73.35
C GLN A 11 -8.35 0.33 72.70
N VAL A 12 -7.60 -0.47 73.54
CA VAL A 12 -6.67 -1.46 73.00
C VAL A 12 -7.40 -2.52 72.18
N GLU A 13 -8.47 -3.10 72.70
CA GLU A 13 -9.29 -4.10 71.97
C GLU A 13 -9.89 -3.56 70.68
N GLU A 14 -10.38 -2.30 70.64
CA GLU A 14 -10.87 -1.63 69.44
C GLU A 14 -9.76 -1.43 68.41
N LYS A 15 -8.59 -1.00 68.84
CA LYS A 15 -7.44 -0.82 67.95
C LYS A 15 -6.89 -2.15 67.42
N ASP A 16 -6.87 -3.19 68.21
CA ASP A 16 -6.46 -4.51 67.76
C ASP A 16 -7.40 -5.05 66.68
N ARG A 17 -8.72 -4.85 66.83
CA ARG A 17 -9.69 -5.22 65.78
C ARG A 17 -9.45 -4.41 64.49
N ALA A 18 -9.25 -3.11 64.63
CA ALA A 18 -8.98 -2.23 63.46
C ALA A 18 -7.67 -2.64 62.76
N ILE A 19 -6.64 -3.05 63.51
CA ILE A 19 -5.39 -3.55 62.90
C ILE A 19 -5.63 -4.85 62.13
N VAL A 20 -6.43 -5.76 62.62
CA VAL A 20 -6.77 -7.02 61.91
C VAL A 20 -7.49 -6.71 60.62
N GLU A 21 -8.56 -5.87 60.66
CA GLU A 21 -9.31 -5.48 59.47
C GLU A 21 -8.44 -4.79 58.42
N LEU A 22 -7.60 -3.83 58.84
CA LEU A 22 -6.68 -3.15 57.94
C LEU A 22 -5.63 -4.07 57.32
N THR A 23 -5.18 -5.06 58.09
CA THR A 23 -4.22 -6.05 57.61
C THR A 23 -4.85 -6.94 56.50
N GLU A 24 -6.08 -7.39 56.73
CA GLU A 24 -6.83 -8.17 55.73
C GLU A 24 -7.11 -7.37 54.48
N GLU A 25 -7.54 -6.11 54.61
CA GLU A 25 -7.74 -5.20 53.48
C GLU A 25 -6.45 -4.96 52.67
N LEU A 26 -5.32 -4.80 53.38
CA LEU A 26 -4.02 -4.60 52.77
C LEU A 26 -3.59 -5.82 51.93
N GLU A 27 -3.77 -7.03 52.46
CA GLU A 27 -3.45 -8.25 51.73
C GLU A 27 -4.35 -8.42 50.47
N LYS A 28 -5.64 -8.10 50.60
CA LYS A 28 -6.56 -8.09 49.43
C LYS A 28 -6.10 -7.11 48.35
N ARG A 29 -5.77 -5.89 48.74
CA ARG A 29 -5.29 -4.85 47.82
C ARG A 29 -3.96 -5.25 47.15
N LYS A 30 -3.05 -5.91 47.86
CA LYS A 30 -1.82 -6.45 47.27
C LYS A 30 -2.11 -7.46 46.19
N PHE A 31 -3.07 -8.37 46.41
CA PHE A 31 -3.51 -9.35 45.41
C PHE A 31 -4.10 -8.65 44.17
N ASP A 32 -4.99 -7.66 44.37
CA ASP A 32 -5.60 -6.90 43.27
C ASP A 32 -4.54 -6.17 42.44
N ILE A 33 -3.55 -5.55 43.10
CA ILE A 33 -2.43 -4.89 42.40
C ILE A 33 -1.61 -5.89 41.60
N ALA A 34 -1.30 -7.05 42.11
CA ALA A 34 -0.56 -8.09 41.37
C ALA A 34 -1.34 -8.56 40.13
N THR A 35 -2.65 -8.74 40.26
CA THR A 35 -3.53 -9.12 39.18
C THR A 35 -3.61 -8.03 38.09
N LEU A 36 -3.78 -6.76 38.50
CA LEU A 36 -3.79 -5.63 37.58
C LEU A 36 -2.45 -5.47 36.84
N LYS A 37 -1.33 -5.65 37.53
CA LYS A 37 -0.01 -5.64 36.90
C LYS A 37 0.12 -6.71 35.83
N SER A 38 -0.31 -7.93 36.11
CA SER A 38 -0.32 -9.01 35.12
C SER A 38 -1.20 -8.68 33.91
N HIS A 39 -2.36 -8.02 34.11
CA HIS A 39 -3.21 -7.59 33.01
C HIS A 39 -2.54 -6.50 32.17
N VAL A 40 -1.87 -5.53 32.80
CA VAL A 40 -1.11 -4.48 32.10
C VAL A 40 0.02 -5.09 31.25
N ASP A 41 0.78 -6.02 31.81
CA ASP A 41 1.88 -6.69 31.09
C ASP A 41 1.34 -7.44 29.86
N ARG A 42 0.21 -8.15 30.00
CA ARG A 42 -0.45 -8.84 28.88
C ARG A 42 -0.97 -7.87 27.82
N LEU A 43 -1.59 -6.77 28.24
CA LEU A 43 -2.06 -5.74 27.32
C LEU A 43 -0.92 -5.10 26.55
N ASN A 44 0.20 -4.80 27.21
CA ASN A 44 1.39 -4.27 26.55
C ASN A 44 1.96 -5.23 25.51
N THR A 45 1.98 -6.53 25.80
CA THR A 45 2.39 -7.57 24.86
C THR A 45 1.45 -7.60 23.64
N ASN A 46 0.15 -7.57 23.86
CA ASN A 46 -0.84 -7.56 22.78
C ASN A 46 -0.73 -6.30 21.92
N VAL A 47 -0.53 -5.13 22.52
CA VAL A 47 -0.31 -3.87 21.80
C VAL A 47 0.93 -3.95 20.92
N ALA A 48 2.04 -4.51 21.44
CA ALA A 48 3.26 -4.69 20.65
C ALA A 48 3.03 -5.60 19.43
N GLN A 49 2.37 -6.75 19.64
CA GLN A 49 2.03 -7.67 18.54
C GLN A 49 1.13 -7.03 17.49
N LEU A 50 0.05 -6.36 17.92
CA LEU A 50 -0.87 -5.69 16.99
C LEU A 50 -0.19 -4.56 16.21
N THR A 51 0.78 -3.88 16.81
CA THR A 51 1.56 -2.83 16.14
C THR A 51 2.45 -3.44 15.05
N GLU A 52 3.08 -4.58 15.31
CA GLU A 52 3.91 -5.30 14.35
C GLU A 52 3.06 -5.85 13.20
N GLU A 53 1.97 -6.55 13.50
CA GLU A 53 1.02 -7.06 12.49
C GLU A 53 0.48 -5.94 11.58
N LYS A 54 0.14 -4.79 12.16
CA LYS A 54 -0.31 -3.62 11.41
C LYS A 54 0.77 -3.12 10.44
N ALA A 55 2.02 -3.02 10.90
CA ALA A 55 3.12 -2.59 10.06
C ALA A 55 3.40 -3.56 8.89
N GLU A 56 3.27 -4.87 9.11
CA GLU A 56 3.38 -5.88 8.06
C GLU A 56 2.23 -5.80 7.05
N GLN A 57 1.00 -5.62 7.53
CA GLN A 57 -0.17 -5.44 6.66
C GLN A 57 -0.06 -4.17 5.81
N GLU A 58 0.40 -3.06 6.37
CA GLU A 58 0.61 -1.81 5.62
C GLU A 58 1.64 -2.01 4.50
N LYS A 59 2.75 -2.68 4.75
CA LYS A 59 3.76 -3.02 3.73
C LYS A 59 3.19 -3.93 2.64
N ALA A 60 2.41 -4.93 3.02
CA ALA A 60 1.79 -5.84 2.06
C ALA A 60 0.77 -5.13 1.16
N LEU A 61 -0.05 -4.24 1.74
CA LEU A 61 -1.00 -3.41 1.00
C LEU A 61 -0.30 -2.42 0.06
N GLU A 62 0.80 -1.81 0.48
CA GLU A 62 1.60 -0.93 -0.38
C GLU A 62 2.17 -1.69 -1.58
N ALA A 63 2.80 -2.85 -1.34
CA ALA A 63 3.34 -3.69 -2.40
C ALA A 63 2.25 -4.16 -3.38
N GLN A 64 1.08 -4.55 -2.87
CA GLN A 64 -0.06 -4.93 -3.70
C GLN A 64 -0.61 -3.75 -4.51
N SER A 65 -0.72 -2.57 -3.89
CA SER A 65 -1.13 -1.34 -4.56
C SER A 65 -0.15 -0.96 -5.67
N ASP A 66 1.15 -1.11 -5.46
CA ASP A 66 2.17 -0.82 -6.47
C ASP A 66 2.06 -1.77 -7.65
N MET A 67 1.89 -3.08 -7.42
CA MET A 67 1.67 -4.04 -8.48
C MET A 67 0.42 -3.76 -9.31
N LEU A 68 -0.68 -3.38 -8.67
CA LEU A 68 -1.93 -3.04 -9.36
C LEU A 68 -1.84 -1.75 -10.17
N ASN A 69 -0.93 -0.86 -9.82
CA ASN A 69 -0.73 0.43 -10.49
C ASN A 69 0.47 0.42 -11.46
N GLU A 70 1.02 -0.74 -11.77
CA GLU A 70 2.06 -0.89 -12.76
C GLU A 70 1.51 -0.92 -14.18
N ALA A 71 2.13 -0.17 -15.06
CA ALA A 71 1.93 -0.29 -16.50
C ALA A 71 3.28 -0.27 -17.24
N TYR A 72 3.24 -0.75 -18.47
CA TYR A 72 4.41 -1.00 -19.28
C TYR A 72 4.28 -0.23 -20.60
N VAL A 73 5.25 0.62 -20.89
CA VAL A 73 5.20 1.55 -22.02
C VAL A 73 6.42 1.37 -22.90
N ILE A 74 6.19 1.26 -24.20
CA ILE A 74 7.22 1.35 -25.23
C ILE A 74 6.77 2.31 -26.33
N ILE A 75 7.62 3.28 -26.65
CA ILE A 75 7.43 4.23 -27.75
C ILE A 75 8.66 4.11 -28.62
N GLY A 76 8.49 3.63 -29.83
CA GLY A 76 9.63 3.34 -30.69
C GLY A 76 9.30 3.29 -32.17
N SER A 77 10.36 3.36 -32.97
CA SER A 77 10.30 3.17 -34.42
C SER A 77 9.89 1.72 -34.76
N LYS A 78 9.42 1.51 -35.97
CA LYS A 78 9.11 0.15 -36.49
C LYS A 78 10.29 -0.83 -36.32
N LYS A 79 11.52 -0.34 -36.50
CA LYS A 79 12.76 -1.13 -36.34
C LYS A 79 13.00 -1.54 -34.90
N GLU A 80 12.84 -0.65 -33.96
CA GLU A 80 13.00 -0.89 -32.51
C GLU A 80 11.95 -1.86 -31.99
N LEU A 81 10.68 -1.66 -32.37
CA LEU A 81 9.59 -2.55 -31.96
C LEU A 81 9.72 -3.96 -32.58
N LYS A 82 10.29 -4.09 -33.79
CA LYS A 82 10.67 -5.38 -34.35
C LYS A 82 11.79 -6.05 -33.56
N LYS A 83 12.83 -5.29 -33.19
CA LYS A 83 13.95 -5.80 -32.39
C LYS A 83 13.47 -6.28 -31.02
N ALA A 84 12.50 -5.60 -30.42
CA ALA A 84 11.86 -5.99 -29.16
C ALA A 84 10.87 -7.16 -29.29
N GLY A 85 10.71 -7.74 -30.50
CA GLY A 85 9.78 -8.87 -30.72
C GLY A 85 8.30 -8.51 -30.76
N LEU A 86 7.97 -7.22 -30.64
CA LEU A 86 6.58 -6.72 -30.58
C LEU A 86 5.85 -6.74 -31.91
N LEU A 87 6.57 -6.72 -33.04
CA LEU A 87 6.00 -6.73 -34.35
C LEU A 87 6.42 -8.01 -35.07
N SER A 88 5.47 -8.93 -35.26
CA SER A 88 5.62 -10.11 -36.09
C SER A 88 4.93 -9.91 -37.42
N GLY A 89 5.59 -10.37 -38.50
CA GLY A 89 5.03 -10.41 -39.86
C GLY A 89 4.87 -9.02 -40.50
N GLY A 90 5.71 -8.68 -41.41
CA GLY A 90 5.62 -7.48 -42.23
C GLY A 90 6.08 -7.81 -43.63
N SER A 91 5.19 -8.42 -44.45
CA SER A 91 5.31 -8.38 -45.90
C SER A 91 4.84 -7.00 -46.40
N LEU A 92 5.34 -6.58 -47.55
CA LEU A 92 5.06 -5.28 -48.17
C LEU A 92 3.56 -4.89 -48.25
N PHE A 93 2.64 -5.82 -47.96
CA PHE A 93 1.18 -5.64 -48.11
C PHE A 93 0.39 -5.98 -46.81
N LYS A 94 1.01 -6.38 -45.68
CA LYS A 94 0.27 -6.66 -44.45
C LYS A 94 0.71 -5.73 -43.34
N LYS A 95 -0.27 -5.11 -42.65
CA LYS A 95 -0.02 -4.36 -41.39
C LYS A 95 0.62 -5.30 -40.36
N SER A 96 1.70 -4.85 -39.76
CA SER A 96 2.36 -5.59 -38.65
C SER A 96 1.36 -5.74 -37.53
N LYS A 97 1.15 -6.96 -37.03
CA LYS A 97 0.30 -7.20 -35.85
C LYS A 97 1.16 -7.14 -34.61
N LEU A 98 0.60 -6.59 -33.53
CA LEU A 98 1.18 -6.62 -32.19
C LEU A 98 1.16 -8.08 -31.71
N ASP A 99 2.31 -8.63 -31.40
CA ASP A 99 2.46 -9.98 -30.85
C ASP A 99 3.12 -9.89 -29.46
N MET A 100 2.32 -10.10 -28.43
CA MET A 100 2.77 -10.06 -27.05
C MET A 100 3.36 -11.38 -26.56
N SER A 101 3.30 -12.45 -27.35
CA SER A 101 3.72 -13.80 -26.93
C SER A 101 5.24 -13.99 -26.88
N LYS A 102 5.99 -13.13 -27.57
CA LYS A 102 7.47 -13.22 -27.70
C LYS A 102 8.19 -11.97 -27.23
N VAL A 103 7.52 -11.18 -26.38
CA VAL A 103 8.02 -9.87 -25.98
C VAL A 103 9.08 -10.00 -24.91
N ASP A 104 10.22 -9.35 -25.12
CA ASP A 104 11.17 -9.10 -24.07
C ASP A 104 10.61 -8.03 -23.13
N ALA A 105 10.25 -8.45 -21.92
CA ALA A 105 9.70 -7.55 -20.89
C ALA A 105 10.68 -6.40 -20.54
N SER A 106 11.98 -6.59 -20.75
CA SER A 106 13.02 -5.59 -20.55
C SER A 106 12.95 -4.42 -21.54
N ALA A 107 12.29 -4.61 -22.68
CA ALA A 107 12.10 -3.56 -23.68
C ALA A 107 11.08 -2.50 -23.26
N PHE A 108 10.24 -2.80 -22.27
CA PHE A 108 9.26 -1.86 -21.74
C PHE A 108 9.80 -1.04 -20.60
N ARG A 109 9.43 0.22 -20.59
CA ARG A 109 9.58 1.08 -19.42
C ARG A 109 8.40 0.84 -18.47
N LYS A 110 8.68 0.33 -17.29
CA LYS A 110 7.72 0.22 -16.18
C LYS A 110 7.38 1.61 -15.65
N ILE A 111 6.13 1.88 -15.46
CA ILE A 111 5.62 3.15 -14.91
C ILE A 111 4.56 2.91 -13.84
N ASP A 112 4.36 3.91 -12.99
CA ASP A 112 3.23 3.99 -12.06
C ASP A 112 2.12 4.85 -12.70
N ILE A 113 0.96 4.27 -12.95
CA ILE A 113 -0.19 4.93 -13.60
C ILE A 113 -0.75 6.10 -12.78
N ARG A 114 -0.47 6.14 -11.48
CA ARG A 114 -0.87 7.23 -10.59
C ARG A 114 -0.04 8.50 -10.85
N LYS A 115 1.22 8.31 -11.25
CA LYS A 115 2.23 9.38 -11.39
C LYS A 115 2.35 9.88 -12.83
N VAL A 116 2.27 8.99 -13.82
CA VAL A 116 2.50 9.34 -15.22
C VAL A 116 1.18 9.61 -15.93
N LYS A 117 1.00 10.85 -16.39
CA LYS A 117 -0.23 11.31 -17.05
C LYS A 117 -0.02 11.66 -18.52
N SER A 118 1.21 11.72 -19.01
CA SER A 118 1.50 12.05 -20.40
C SER A 118 2.74 11.36 -20.93
N PHE A 119 2.78 11.20 -22.24
CA PHE A 119 3.90 10.59 -22.97
C PHE A 119 4.27 11.46 -24.16
N SER A 120 5.56 11.75 -24.32
CA SER A 120 6.11 12.41 -25.51
C SER A 120 6.36 11.39 -26.60
N ILE A 121 5.91 11.67 -27.80
CA ILE A 121 6.10 10.89 -29.02
C ILE A 121 7.03 11.70 -29.94
N PRO A 122 8.24 11.21 -30.26
CA PRO A 122 9.23 11.97 -31.02
C PRO A 122 8.91 12.00 -32.53
N ALA A 123 7.64 12.13 -32.88
CA ALA A 123 7.18 12.20 -34.28
C ALA A 123 5.79 12.85 -34.38
N LYS A 124 5.50 13.43 -35.54
CA LYS A 124 4.15 13.90 -35.91
C LYS A 124 3.22 12.75 -36.28
N SER A 125 3.78 11.74 -36.98
CA SER A 125 3.01 10.55 -37.41
C SER A 125 3.31 9.40 -36.46
N TYR A 126 2.26 8.83 -35.90
CA TYR A 126 2.36 7.74 -34.91
C TYR A 126 1.14 6.81 -35.06
N GLU A 127 1.27 5.61 -34.52
CA GLU A 127 0.20 4.63 -34.41
C GLU A 127 0.20 4.01 -33.02
N ILE A 128 -0.93 4.09 -32.31
CA ILE A 128 -1.10 3.39 -31.04
C ILE A 128 -1.51 1.96 -31.37
N LEU A 129 -0.66 1.00 -31.03
CA LEU A 129 -0.87 -0.42 -31.35
C LEU A 129 -1.65 -1.15 -30.26
N SER A 130 -1.63 -0.67 -29.04
CA SER A 130 -2.41 -1.20 -27.92
C SER A 130 -3.88 -0.78 -28.02
N GLN A 131 -4.77 -1.61 -27.49
CA GLN A 131 -6.20 -1.28 -27.41
C GLN A 131 -6.44 -0.31 -26.24
N MET A 132 -6.43 1.00 -26.57
CA MET A 132 -6.76 2.04 -25.60
C MET A 132 -8.17 2.57 -25.86
N PRO A 133 -9.05 2.65 -24.83
CA PRO A 133 -10.41 3.15 -25.00
C PRO A 133 -10.43 4.58 -25.51
N SER A 134 -11.21 4.82 -26.56
CA SER A 134 -11.40 6.17 -27.12
C SER A 134 -12.00 7.11 -26.08
N GLY A 135 -11.54 8.38 -26.08
CA GLY A 135 -11.99 9.39 -25.12
C GLY A 135 -11.31 9.35 -23.75
N SER A 136 -10.43 8.37 -23.48
CA SER A 136 -9.63 8.33 -22.26
C SER A 136 -8.28 9.07 -22.37
N TYR A 137 -7.94 9.54 -23.55
CA TYR A 137 -6.71 10.29 -23.83
C TYR A 137 -6.91 11.30 -24.96
N LYS A 138 -6.01 12.25 -25.06
CA LYS A 138 -5.89 13.22 -26.16
C LYS A 138 -4.46 13.22 -26.66
N VAL A 139 -4.28 13.46 -27.95
CA VAL A 139 -2.95 13.69 -28.52
C VAL A 139 -2.90 15.07 -29.17
N SER A 140 -1.87 15.82 -28.83
CA SER A 140 -1.59 17.15 -29.38
C SER A 140 -0.24 17.18 -30.11
N SER A 141 -0.16 17.90 -31.23
CA SER A 141 1.10 18.16 -31.91
C SER A 141 1.79 19.38 -31.27
N ASN A 142 3.09 19.30 -31.01
CA ASN A 142 3.85 20.33 -30.31
C ASN A 142 4.51 21.37 -31.28
N GLY A 143 4.25 21.29 -32.58
CA GLY A 143 4.82 22.23 -33.54
C GLY A 143 6.29 22.00 -33.91
N ASP A 144 7.08 21.35 -33.05
CA ASP A 144 8.50 20.99 -33.22
C ASP A 144 8.73 19.65 -33.93
N GLY A 145 7.68 19.02 -34.41
CA GLY A 145 7.76 17.70 -35.03
C GLY A 145 7.47 16.56 -34.08
N THR A 146 7.16 16.84 -32.80
CA THR A 146 6.77 15.85 -31.80
C THR A 146 5.28 15.92 -31.50
N SER A 147 4.77 14.92 -30.79
CA SER A 147 3.40 14.88 -30.30
C SER A 147 3.38 14.49 -28.83
N THR A 148 2.34 14.91 -28.09
CA THR A 148 2.15 14.55 -26.69
C THR A 148 0.81 13.81 -26.52
N LEU A 149 0.86 12.59 -26.03
CA LEU A 149 -0.31 11.86 -25.59
C LEU A 149 -0.56 12.22 -24.12
N THR A 150 -1.74 12.75 -23.82
CA THR A 150 -2.17 13.09 -22.44
C THR A 150 -3.35 12.21 -22.05
N ILE A 151 -3.22 11.50 -20.94
CA ILE A 151 -4.28 10.67 -20.36
C ILE A 151 -5.26 11.60 -19.65
N THR A 152 -6.53 11.56 -20.09
CA THR A 152 -7.61 12.37 -19.48
C THR A 152 -8.40 11.59 -18.44
N ASP A 153 -8.47 10.27 -18.59
CA ASP A 153 -9.11 9.34 -17.65
C ASP A 153 -8.21 8.10 -17.49
N ALA A 154 -7.43 8.05 -16.43
CA ALA A 154 -6.45 6.98 -16.18
C ALA A 154 -7.12 5.62 -15.95
N THR A 155 -8.22 5.59 -15.22
CA THR A 155 -8.95 4.34 -14.93
C THR A 155 -9.46 3.72 -16.22
N ARG A 156 -10.07 4.52 -17.06
CA ARG A 156 -10.58 4.08 -18.36
C ARG A 156 -9.45 3.76 -19.32
N PHE A 157 -8.37 4.54 -19.36
CA PHE A 157 -7.24 4.34 -20.25
C PHE A 157 -6.58 2.97 -20.04
N TRP A 158 -6.36 2.58 -18.79
CA TRP A 158 -5.72 1.32 -18.42
C TRP A 158 -6.70 0.14 -18.17
N SER A 159 -7.99 0.31 -18.48
CA SER A 159 -9.02 -0.70 -18.17
C SER A 159 -8.95 -1.96 -19.03
N VAL A 160 -8.39 -1.89 -20.23
CA VAL A 160 -8.32 -3.02 -21.19
C VAL A 160 -6.96 -3.71 -21.13
N THR A 161 -5.90 -2.93 -20.97
CA THR A 161 -4.53 -3.44 -20.91
C THR A 161 -3.63 -2.48 -20.14
N ASN A 162 -2.65 -3.01 -19.46
CA ASN A 162 -1.59 -2.24 -18.81
C ASN A 162 -0.33 -2.06 -19.69
N TYR A 163 -0.43 -2.37 -20.98
CA TYR A 163 0.64 -2.20 -21.97
C TYR A 163 0.30 -1.10 -22.96
N LEU A 164 1.14 -0.07 -23.05
CA LEU A 164 1.05 0.97 -24.06
C LEU A 164 2.19 0.82 -25.07
N VAL A 165 1.83 0.55 -26.33
CA VAL A 165 2.76 0.42 -27.44
C VAL A 165 2.45 1.48 -28.48
N ILE A 166 3.37 2.41 -28.69
CA ILE A 166 3.27 3.47 -29.70
C ILE A 166 4.39 3.30 -30.71
N LYS A 167 4.00 3.24 -31.98
CA LYS A 167 4.91 3.19 -33.12
C LYS A 167 4.94 4.56 -33.80
N TYR A 168 6.14 5.03 -34.11
CA TYR A 168 6.37 6.19 -34.96
C TYR A 168 7.33 5.91 -36.13
#